data_d2ae2897e314596f9057490bb97f44e1
#
_entry.id   d2ae2897e314596f9057490bb97f44e1
#
_cell.length_a   1.000
_cell.length_b   1.000
_cell.length_c   1.000
_cell.angle_alpha   90.00
_cell.angle_beta   90.00
_cell.angle_gamma   90.00
#
_symmetry.space_group_name_H-M   'P 1'
#
loop_
_entity.id
_entity.type
_entity.pdbx_description
1 polymer ?
#
loop_
_entity_poly.entity_id
_entity_poly.type
_entity_poly.pdbx_seq_one_letter_code
_entity_poly.pdbx_strand_id
1 'polypeptide(L)'
;MKKSYVHGYDHRENIRLQDQASTLVELLHSDTSYPAGNLVLEAGCGVGAQTVTLAKNSPNAFITSIDISGTSLVEAGKKAAEAGLTNVKFEQADIFNLPYEPDSFDHIFVCFVLEHLSHPVEALQMLKKYLKRGGTITVIEGDHGSAYFYPDSESAHKAIACQVELQRQAGGNAMVGRELYPLLHESGFDSIRVSPRMVYVDSSKPELVEGFTKKTFTAMIEGVREPAIKSGIIQQNIFEKGIRDLYRTAELDGVFCYTFFKAIGTK
;
A
#
# COMPACT_ATOMS: atom_id res chain seq x y z
N MET A 1 -15.59 6.30 16.78
CA MET A 1 -14.71 7.40 16.36
C MET A 1 -14.38 7.22 14.89
N LYS A 2 -14.55 8.23 14.02
CA LYS A 2 -14.08 8.14 12.62
C LYS A 2 -12.57 7.98 12.65
N LYS A 3 -12.04 6.82 12.21
CA LYS A 3 -10.60 6.63 11.99
C LYS A 3 -10.16 7.61 10.89
N SER A 4 -9.21 8.48 11.18
CA SER A 4 -8.66 9.43 10.24
C SER A 4 -7.51 8.75 9.49
N TYR A 5 -7.64 8.61 8.17
CA TYR A 5 -6.52 8.24 7.30
C TYR A 5 -5.48 9.36 7.32
N VAL A 6 -4.22 9.04 7.64
CA VAL A 6 -3.16 10.04 7.91
C VAL A 6 -2.89 10.94 6.70
N HIS A 7 -2.99 10.40 5.48
CA HIS A 7 -2.76 11.14 4.23
C HIS A 7 -4.02 11.84 3.68
N GLY A 8 -5.21 11.59 4.29
CA GLY A 8 -6.48 12.14 3.81
C GLY A 8 -7.03 11.40 2.58
N TYR A 9 -8.18 11.90 2.08
CA TYR A 9 -8.88 11.38 0.88
C TYR A 9 -9.03 12.49 -0.17
N ASP A 10 -8.05 13.38 -0.27
CA ASP A 10 -8.10 14.48 -1.21
C ASP A 10 -7.60 14.09 -2.62
N HIS A 11 -7.81 14.98 -3.59
CA HIS A 11 -7.43 14.75 -4.98
C HIS A 11 -5.90 14.57 -5.16
N ARG A 12 -5.08 15.25 -4.36
CA ARG A 12 -3.61 15.15 -4.42
C ARG A 12 -3.14 13.77 -3.99
N GLU A 13 -3.74 13.22 -2.93
CA GLU A 13 -3.45 11.85 -2.48
C GLU A 13 -3.87 10.81 -3.52
N ASN A 14 -5.02 10.99 -4.18
CA ASN A 14 -5.46 10.09 -5.25
C ASN A 14 -4.50 10.06 -6.43
N ILE A 15 -3.91 11.20 -6.82
CA ILE A 15 -2.87 11.27 -7.86
C ILE A 15 -1.61 10.55 -7.40
N ARG A 16 -1.16 10.79 -6.17
CA ARG A 16 0.02 10.13 -5.61
C ARG A 16 -0.10 8.60 -5.61
N LEU A 17 -1.26 8.07 -5.18
CA LEU A 17 -1.53 6.64 -5.19
C LEU A 17 -1.51 6.04 -6.61
N GLN A 18 -1.97 6.80 -7.60
CA GLN A 18 -1.93 6.39 -9.00
C GLN A 18 -0.51 6.40 -9.57
N ASP A 19 0.29 7.42 -9.28
CA ASP A 19 1.70 7.50 -9.68
C ASP A 19 2.49 6.34 -9.05
N GLN A 20 2.28 6.06 -7.77
CA GLN A 20 2.88 4.90 -7.09
C GLN A 20 2.50 3.59 -7.78
N ALA A 21 1.21 3.38 -8.02
CA ALA A 21 0.72 2.15 -8.64
C ALA A 21 1.33 1.94 -10.03
N SER A 22 1.32 2.97 -10.89
CA SER A 22 1.84 2.89 -12.26
C SER A 22 3.36 2.67 -12.31
N THR A 23 4.10 3.34 -11.43
CA THR A 23 5.57 3.26 -11.39
C THR A 23 6.08 1.93 -10.85
N LEU A 24 5.32 1.26 -9.98
CA LEU A 24 5.74 0.04 -9.27
C LEU A 24 5.07 -1.24 -9.78
N VAL A 25 4.29 -1.19 -10.87
CA VAL A 25 3.54 -2.35 -11.40
C VAL A 25 4.42 -3.58 -11.57
N GLU A 26 5.53 -3.45 -12.29
CA GLU A 26 6.42 -4.57 -12.56
C GLU A 26 7.03 -5.14 -11.26
N LEU A 27 7.49 -4.26 -10.38
CA LEU A 27 8.11 -4.66 -9.12
C LEU A 27 7.14 -5.41 -8.20
N LEU A 28 5.90 -4.93 -8.07
CA LEU A 28 4.97 -5.45 -7.08
C LEU A 28 4.04 -6.53 -7.62
N HIS A 29 3.71 -6.48 -8.94
CA HIS A 29 2.63 -7.26 -9.52
C HIS A 29 3.03 -8.15 -10.71
N SER A 30 4.30 -8.22 -11.13
CA SER A 30 4.73 -9.09 -12.23
C SER A 30 4.39 -10.58 -12.02
N ASP A 31 4.30 -11.00 -10.77
CA ASP A 31 3.95 -12.34 -10.33
C ASP A 31 2.60 -12.42 -9.59
N THR A 32 1.70 -11.43 -9.80
CA THR A 32 0.35 -11.42 -9.22
C THR A 32 -0.68 -11.69 -10.31
N SER A 33 -1.18 -12.92 -10.36
CA SER A 33 -2.26 -13.32 -11.26
C SER A 33 -3.08 -14.44 -10.63
N TYR A 34 -4.34 -14.53 -11.01
CA TYR A 34 -5.27 -15.53 -10.50
C TYR A 34 -5.88 -16.36 -11.63
N PRO A 35 -6.10 -17.66 -11.41
CA PRO A 35 -6.62 -18.57 -12.44
C PRO A 35 -8.01 -18.17 -12.95
N ALA A 36 -8.32 -18.59 -14.17
CA ALA A 36 -9.64 -18.41 -14.77
C ALA A 36 -10.74 -19.05 -13.92
N GLY A 37 -11.85 -18.35 -13.78
CA GLY A 37 -13.02 -18.78 -13.00
C GLY A 37 -12.89 -18.61 -11.49
N ASN A 38 -11.71 -18.23 -10.95
CA ASN A 38 -11.55 -18.06 -9.52
C ASN A 38 -12.21 -16.77 -9.03
N LEU A 39 -12.72 -16.83 -7.81
CA LEU A 39 -13.31 -15.71 -7.09
C LEU A 39 -12.23 -15.05 -6.22
N VAL A 40 -11.96 -13.78 -6.47
CA VAL A 40 -10.92 -13.01 -5.78
C VAL A 40 -11.58 -11.87 -5.00
N LEU A 41 -11.25 -11.72 -3.71
CA LEU A 41 -11.58 -10.54 -2.92
C LEU A 41 -10.37 -9.61 -2.86
N GLU A 42 -10.49 -8.40 -3.38
CA GLU A 42 -9.55 -7.31 -3.11
C GLU A 42 -10.09 -6.49 -1.93
N ALA A 43 -9.41 -6.54 -0.78
CA ALA A 43 -9.82 -5.86 0.44
C ALA A 43 -9.07 -4.54 0.63
N GLY A 44 -9.80 -3.42 0.65
CA GLY A 44 -9.24 -2.07 0.77
C GLY A 44 -8.74 -1.54 -0.58
N CYS A 45 -9.56 -1.60 -1.64
CA CYS A 45 -9.15 -1.19 -2.97
C CYS A 45 -8.93 0.33 -3.14
N GLY A 46 -9.39 1.15 -2.19
CA GLY A 46 -9.32 2.60 -2.26
C GLY A 46 -9.91 3.14 -3.57
N VAL A 47 -9.14 3.98 -4.25
CA VAL A 47 -9.50 4.57 -5.56
C VAL A 47 -9.20 3.65 -6.75
N GLY A 48 -8.98 2.35 -6.50
CA GLY A 48 -8.77 1.34 -7.55
C GLY A 48 -7.39 1.39 -8.21
N ALA A 49 -6.39 1.96 -7.53
CA ALA A 49 -5.05 2.11 -8.10
C ALA A 49 -4.39 0.74 -8.43
N GLN A 50 -4.58 -0.25 -7.56
CA GLN A 50 -4.05 -1.61 -7.76
C GLN A 50 -5.05 -2.51 -8.53
N THR A 51 -6.34 -2.24 -8.39
CA THR A 51 -7.43 -3.01 -9.01
C THR A 51 -7.26 -3.18 -10.51
N VAL A 52 -6.87 -2.09 -11.20
CA VAL A 52 -6.68 -2.10 -12.67
C VAL A 52 -5.59 -3.10 -13.07
N THR A 53 -4.47 -3.10 -12.37
CA THR A 53 -3.36 -4.05 -12.61
C THR A 53 -3.77 -5.48 -12.29
N LEU A 54 -4.40 -5.69 -11.14
CA LEU A 54 -4.88 -7.00 -10.70
C LEU A 54 -5.84 -7.63 -11.72
N ALA A 55 -6.80 -6.84 -12.21
CA ALA A 55 -7.79 -7.29 -13.18
C ALA A 55 -7.20 -7.58 -14.56
N LYS A 56 -6.25 -6.76 -15.02
CA LYS A 56 -5.52 -6.99 -16.29
C LYS A 56 -4.67 -8.25 -16.23
N ASN A 57 -4.00 -8.50 -15.10
CA ASN A 57 -3.19 -9.70 -14.90
C ASN A 57 -4.03 -10.97 -14.71
N SER A 58 -5.34 -10.82 -14.42
CA SER A 58 -6.27 -11.92 -14.13
C SER A 58 -7.56 -11.77 -14.94
N PRO A 59 -7.50 -11.71 -16.29
CA PRO A 59 -8.62 -11.27 -17.13
C PRO A 59 -9.84 -12.21 -17.07
N ASN A 60 -9.65 -13.45 -16.67
CA ASN A 60 -10.68 -14.47 -16.59
C ASN A 60 -11.05 -14.87 -15.14
N ALA A 61 -10.51 -14.19 -14.14
CA ALA A 61 -10.94 -14.29 -12.73
C ALA A 61 -12.05 -13.29 -12.47
N PHE A 62 -12.87 -13.51 -11.44
CA PHE A 62 -13.90 -12.59 -10.99
C PHE A 62 -13.45 -11.88 -9.73
N ILE A 63 -13.25 -10.56 -9.80
CA ILE A 63 -12.71 -9.76 -8.70
C ILE A 63 -13.84 -8.98 -8.04
N THR A 64 -13.96 -9.13 -6.72
CA THR A 64 -14.78 -8.26 -5.89
C THR A 64 -13.85 -7.33 -5.14
N SER A 65 -13.88 -6.04 -5.46
CA SER A 65 -13.05 -5.01 -4.83
C SER A 65 -13.88 -4.26 -3.81
N ILE A 66 -13.44 -4.26 -2.55
CA ILE A 66 -14.16 -3.61 -1.46
C ILE A 66 -13.35 -2.48 -0.83
N ASP A 67 -14.06 -1.45 -0.37
CA ASP A 67 -13.51 -0.38 0.47
C ASP A 67 -14.60 0.16 1.40
N ILE A 68 -14.18 0.75 2.54
CA ILE A 68 -15.10 1.39 3.47
C ILE A 68 -15.60 2.75 2.94
N SER A 69 -14.84 3.38 2.04
CA SER A 69 -15.12 4.69 1.45
C SER A 69 -15.93 4.56 0.16
N GLY A 70 -17.23 4.87 0.22
CA GLY A 70 -18.08 4.91 -0.97
C GLY A 70 -17.61 5.92 -2.04
N THR A 71 -16.98 7.04 -1.63
CA THR A 71 -16.40 8.02 -2.57
C THR A 71 -15.21 7.46 -3.32
N SER A 72 -14.33 6.71 -2.64
CA SER A 72 -13.20 6.03 -3.28
C SER A 72 -13.66 4.98 -4.28
N LEU A 73 -14.73 4.23 -3.97
CA LEU A 73 -15.30 3.23 -4.87
C LEU A 73 -15.88 3.85 -6.16
N VAL A 74 -16.46 5.05 -6.09
CA VAL A 74 -16.92 5.78 -7.29
C VAL A 74 -15.74 6.08 -8.23
N GLU A 75 -14.62 6.53 -7.70
CA GLU A 75 -13.42 6.79 -8.49
C GLU A 75 -12.80 5.49 -9.03
N ALA A 76 -12.78 4.42 -8.23
CA ALA A 76 -12.33 3.11 -8.65
C ALA A 76 -13.17 2.56 -9.83
N GLY A 77 -14.49 2.70 -9.75
CA GLY A 77 -15.40 2.30 -10.82
C GLY A 77 -15.17 3.06 -12.13
N LYS A 78 -14.92 4.38 -12.08
CA LYS A 78 -14.56 5.18 -13.26
C LYS A 78 -13.27 4.66 -13.92
N LYS A 79 -12.22 4.45 -13.13
CA LYS A 79 -10.94 3.94 -13.63
C LYS A 79 -11.08 2.55 -14.27
N ALA A 80 -11.85 1.67 -13.65
CA ALA A 80 -12.10 0.35 -14.20
C ALA A 80 -12.84 0.43 -15.55
N ALA A 81 -13.85 1.30 -15.66
CA ALA A 81 -14.59 1.54 -16.89
C ALA A 81 -13.70 2.14 -17.99
N GLU A 82 -12.88 3.15 -17.68
CA GLU A 82 -11.90 3.75 -18.60
C GLU A 82 -10.86 2.73 -19.07
N ALA A 83 -10.47 1.79 -18.21
CA ALA A 83 -9.57 0.68 -18.56
C ALA A 83 -10.25 -0.48 -19.30
N GLY A 84 -11.57 -0.40 -19.55
CA GLY A 84 -12.35 -1.44 -20.24
C GLY A 84 -12.49 -2.75 -19.46
N LEU A 85 -12.39 -2.71 -18.13
CA LEU A 85 -12.48 -3.90 -17.28
C LEU A 85 -13.94 -4.34 -17.09
N THR A 86 -14.19 -5.63 -17.30
CA THR A 86 -15.53 -6.25 -17.14
C THR A 86 -15.56 -7.33 -16.07
N ASN A 87 -14.42 -7.67 -15.50
CA ASN A 87 -14.25 -8.74 -14.52
C ASN A 87 -14.11 -8.24 -13.06
N VAL A 88 -14.46 -6.99 -12.81
CA VAL A 88 -14.39 -6.37 -11.47
C VAL A 88 -15.76 -5.85 -11.08
N LYS A 89 -16.18 -6.10 -9.84
CA LYS A 89 -17.28 -5.39 -9.18
C LYS A 89 -16.79 -4.68 -7.94
N PHE A 90 -17.41 -3.54 -7.61
CA PHE A 90 -17.08 -2.72 -6.46
C PHE A 90 -18.22 -2.76 -5.44
N GLU A 91 -17.88 -2.99 -4.16
CA GLU A 91 -18.86 -3.05 -3.07
C GLU A 91 -18.35 -2.30 -1.85
N GLN A 92 -19.20 -1.52 -1.20
CA GLN A 92 -18.86 -0.86 0.05
C GLN A 92 -18.99 -1.87 1.21
N ALA A 93 -17.84 -2.17 1.85
CA ALA A 93 -17.80 -3.11 2.97
C ALA A 93 -16.66 -2.77 3.95
N ASP A 94 -16.83 -3.18 5.21
CA ASP A 94 -15.81 -3.13 6.23
C ASP A 94 -15.16 -4.53 6.36
N ILE A 95 -13.82 -4.59 6.33
CA ILE A 95 -13.04 -5.84 6.48
C ILE A 95 -13.45 -6.60 7.76
N PHE A 96 -13.82 -5.87 8.82
CA PHE A 96 -14.23 -6.47 10.09
C PHE A 96 -15.70 -6.98 10.10
N ASN A 97 -16.49 -6.64 9.07
CA ASN A 97 -17.89 -7.06 8.95
C ASN A 97 -18.30 -7.27 7.49
N LEU A 98 -17.77 -8.32 6.87
CA LEU A 98 -18.02 -8.63 5.46
C LEU A 98 -19.38 -9.33 5.27
N PRO A 99 -20.15 -8.94 4.23
CA PRO A 99 -21.49 -9.49 3.96
C PRO A 99 -21.45 -10.76 3.11
N TYR A 100 -20.46 -11.63 3.32
CA TYR A 100 -20.28 -12.85 2.54
C TYR A 100 -20.42 -14.09 3.43
N GLU A 101 -20.73 -15.23 2.81
CA GLU A 101 -20.67 -16.52 3.49
C GLU A 101 -19.21 -16.95 3.68
N PRO A 102 -18.88 -17.70 4.75
CA PRO A 102 -17.56 -18.31 4.89
C PRO A 102 -17.17 -19.13 3.66
N ASP A 103 -15.87 -19.27 3.41
CA ASP A 103 -15.32 -20.07 2.29
C ASP A 103 -15.81 -19.61 0.90
N SER A 104 -16.08 -18.32 0.70
CA SER A 104 -16.60 -17.76 -0.56
C SER A 104 -15.54 -17.51 -1.62
N PHE A 105 -14.30 -17.21 -1.23
CA PHE A 105 -13.26 -16.77 -2.16
C PHE A 105 -12.12 -17.78 -2.30
N ASP A 106 -11.63 -17.95 -3.53
CA ASP A 106 -10.45 -18.76 -3.82
C ASP A 106 -9.17 -18.02 -3.41
N HIS A 107 -9.16 -16.70 -3.57
CA HIS A 107 -8.04 -15.83 -3.24
C HIS A 107 -8.48 -14.53 -2.59
N ILE A 108 -7.61 -13.99 -1.72
CA ILE A 108 -7.76 -12.63 -1.17
C ILE A 108 -6.50 -11.84 -1.49
N PHE A 109 -6.68 -10.58 -1.89
CA PHE A 109 -5.61 -9.64 -2.18
C PHE A 109 -5.74 -8.41 -1.27
N VAL A 110 -4.64 -8.02 -0.64
CA VAL A 110 -4.53 -6.86 0.27
C VAL A 110 -3.28 -6.08 -0.11
N CYS A 111 -3.39 -4.78 -0.35
CA CYS A 111 -2.25 -3.97 -0.74
C CYS A 111 -2.34 -2.57 -0.10
N PHE A 112 -1.37 -2.24 0.73
CA PHE A 112 -1.27 -0.97 1.47
C PHE A 112 -2.48 -0.68 2.35
N VAL A 113 -2.92 -1.68 3.10
CA VAL A 113 -4.10 -1.63 3.98
C VAL A 113 -3.72 -1.88 5.43
N LEU A 114 -2.91 -2.91 5.69
CA LEU A 114 -2.59 -3.32 7.07
C LEU A 114 -1.87 -2.23 7.84
N GLU A 115 -1.08 -1.40 7.14
CA GLU A 115 -0.37 -0.26 7.72
C GLU A 115 -1.31 0.78 8.37
N HIS A 116 -2.60 0.80 7.99
CA HIS A 116 -3.62 1.71 8.53
C HIS A 116 -4.49 1.09 9.61
N LEU A 117 -4.35 -0.21 9.89
CA LEU A 117 -5.19 -0.93 10.83
C LEU A 117 -4.55 -1.00 12.22
N SER A 118 -5.34 -0.72 13.26
CA SER A 118 -4.89 -0.88 14.65
C SER A 118 -4.80 -2.34 15.08
N HIS A 119 -5.53 -3.24 14.39
CA HIS A 119 -5.62 -4.67 14.70
C HIS A 119 -5.43 -5.51 13.43
N PRO A 120 -4.21 -5.51 12.83
CA PRO A 120 -3.96 -6.21 11.56
C PRO A 120 -4.14 -7.73 11.65
N VAL A 121 -3.78 -8.35 12.79
CA VAL A 121 -4.01 -9.79 13.02
C VAL A 121 -5.50 -10.13 13.00
N GLU A 122 -6.34 -9.34 13.67
CA GLU A 122 -7.79 -9.54 13.68
C GLU A 122 -8.38 -9.40 12.27
N ALA A 123 -7.94 -8.39 11.49
CA ALA A 123 -8.35 -8.21 10.11
C ALA A 123 -7.97 -9.43 9.25
N LEU A 124 -6.74 -9.93 9.37
CA LEU A 124 -6.28 -11.12 8.66
C LEU A 124 -7.07 -12.38 9.05
N GLN A 125 -7.39 -12.55 10.33
CA GLN A 125 -8.23 -13.63 10.82
C GLN A 125 -9.66 -13.55 10.28
N MET A 126 -10.22 -12.33 10.18
CA MET A 126 -11.54 -12.10 9.56
C MET A 126 -11.50 -12.47 8.08
N LEU A 127 -10.53 -11.99 7.33
CA LEU A 127 -10.36 -12.30 5.90
C LEU A 127 -10.20 -13.83 5.69
N LYS A 128 -9.42 -14.50 6.54
CA LYS A 128 -9.22 -15.95 6.47
C LYS A 128 -10.53 -16.74 6.51
N LYS A 129 -11.56 -16.29 7.25
CA LYS A 129 -12.86 -16.97 7.33
C LYS A 129 -13.52 -17.11 5.96
N TYR A 130 -13.33 -16.11 5.09
CA TYR A 130 -13.95 -16.06 3.77
C TYR A 130 -13.12 -16.74 2.68
N LEU A 131 -11.87 -17.12 2.95
CA LEU A 131 -11.09 -17.98 2.07
C LEU A 131 -11.57 -19.42 2.11
N LYS A 132 -11.66 -20.06 0.96
CA LYS A 132 -11.85 -21.52 0.84
C LYS A 132 -10.64 -22.25 1.41
N ARG A 133 -10.80 -23.50 1.82
CA ARG A 133 -9.69 -24.37 2.21
C ARG A 133 -8.71 -24.51 1.03
N GLY A 134 -7.42 -24.32 1.30
CA GLY A 134 -6.38 -24.28 0.27
C GLY A 134 -6.32 -22.98 -0.53
N GLY A 135 -7.24 -22.05 -0.30
CA GLY A 135 -7.20 -20.70 -0.86
C GLY A 135 -6.04 -19.88 -0.31
N THR A 136 -5.61 -18.84 -1.03
CA THR A 136 -4.45 -18.04 -0.66
C THR A 136 -4.78 -16.59 -0.39
N ILE A 137 -4.05 -15.98 0.55
CA ILE A 137 -4.00 -14.54 0.71
C ILE A 137 -2.68 -14.01 0.15
N THR A 138 -2.75 -12.92 -0.60
CA THR A 138 -1.59 -12.13 -1.03
C THR A 138 -1.65 -10.79 -0.33
N VAL A 139 -0.58 -10.42 0.38
CA VAL A 139 -0.46 -9.14 1.08
C VAL A 139 0.78 -8.40 0.59
N ILE A 140 0.63 -7.12 0.24
CA ILE A 140 1.73 -6.24 -0.15
C ILE A 140 1.71 -5.01 0.73
N GLU A 141 2.84 -4.72 1.42
CA GLU A 141 2.96 -3.57 2.32
C GLU A 141 4.34 -2.94 2.21
N GLY A 142 4.40 -1.65 2.52
CA GLY A 142 5.65 -0.89 2.57
C GLY A 142 6.33 -0.97 3.94
N ASP A 143 7.59 -0.54 3.97
CA ASP A 143 8.38 -0.41 5.19
C ASP A 143 9.16 0.91 5.19
N HIS A 144 8.59 1.94 5.80
CA HIS A 144 9.18 3.28 5.82
C HIS A 144 10.51 3.33 6.58
N GLY A 145 10.78 2.36 7.45
CA GLY A 145 12.06 2.21 8.12
C GLY A 145 13.15 1.59 7.25
N SER A 146 12.84 1.17 6.01
CA SER A 146 13.80 0.62 5.05
C SER A 146 14.33 1.65 4.04
N ALA A 147 13.94 2.92 4.18
CA ALA A 147 14.44 3.98 3.30
C ALA A 147 15.90 4.29 3.62
N TYR A 148 16.79 4.16 2.63
CA TYR A 148 18.17 4.63 2.69
C TYR A 148 18.56 5.28 1.37
N PHE A 149 19.47 6.26 1.43
CA PHE A 149 19.72 7.13 0.29
C PHE A 149 21.08 7.78 0.36
N TYR A 150 21.54 8.30 -0.78
CA TYR A 150 22.75 9.11 -0.90
C TYR A 150 22.41 10.42 -1.65
N PRO A 151 22.91 11.60 -1.23
CA PRO A 151 23.66 11.80 0.01
C PRO A 151 22.83 11.53 1.26
N ASP A 152 23.48 11.00 2.31
CA ASP A 152 22.83 10.77 3.59
C ASP A 152 22.50 12.10 4.29
N SER A 153 21.37 12.13 5.02
CA SER A 153 20.92 13.33 5.74
C SER A 153 20.14 12.99 6.99
N GLU A 154 20.66 13.43 8.12
CA GLU A 154 19.95 13.33 9.41
C GLU A 154 18.59 14.05 9.40
N SER A 155 18.47 15.18 8.68
CA SER A 155 17.22 15.93 8.56
C SER A 155 16.18 15.15 7.73
N ALA A 156 16.61 14.45 6.68
CA ALA A 156 15.73 13.60 5.89
C ALA A 156 15.23 12.40 6.71
N HIS A 157 16.11 11.73 7.46
CA HIS A 157 15.70 10.65 8.38
C HIS A 157 14.69 11.13 9.43
N LYS A 158 14.88 12.33 9.99
CA LYS A 158 13.92 12.94 10.93
C LYS A 158 12.57 13.24 10.29
N ALA A 159 12.55 13.72 9.04
CA ALA A 159 11.30 13.95 8.31
C ALA A 159 10.54 12.63 8.04
N ILE A 160 11.24 11.57 7.65
CA ILE A 160 10.65 10.22 7.49
C ILE A 160 10.11 9.71 8.83
N ALA A 161 10.86 9.87 9.92
CA ALA A 161 10.43 9.46 11.25
C ALA A 161 9.14 10.17 11.71
N CYS A 162 8.87 11.41 11.24
CA CYS A 162 7.61 12.10 11.51
C CYS A 162 6.41 11.36 10.91
N GLN A 163 6.53 10.88 9.68
CA GLN A 163 5.49 10.08 9.03
C GLN A 163 5.21 8.80 9.84
N VAL A 164 6.27 8.08 10.24
CA VAL A 164 6.15 6.84 11.04
C VAL A 164 5.45 7.13 12.38
N GLU A 165 5.84 8.21 13.05
CA GLU A 165 5.26 8.58 14.35
C GLU A 165 3.79 9.02 14.23
N LEU A 166 3.44 9.83 13.23
CA LEU A 166 2.06 10.25 12.99
C LEU A 166 1.15 9.06 12.68
N GLN A 167 1.62 8.12 11.87
CA GLN A 167 0.86 6.90 11.57
C GLN A 167 0.68 6.03 12.81
N ARG A 168 1.72 5.90 13.65
CA ARG A 168 1.63 5.23 14.95
C ARG A 168 0.61 5.89 15.87
N GLN A 169 0.57 7.23 15.96
CA GLN A 169 -0.42 7.98 16.73
C GLN A 169 -1.85 7.79 16.22
N ALA A 170 -2.02 7.59 14.92
CA ALA A 170 -3.30 7.25 14.31
C ALA A 170 -3.71 5.78 14.52
N GLY A 171 -2.86 4.96 15.14
CA GLY A 171 -3.07 3.54 15.42
C GLY A 171 -2.65 2.59 14.31
N GLY A 172 -1.92 3.08 13.31
CA GLY A 172 -1.33 2.29 12.23
C GLY A 172 0.15 1.95 12.46
N ASN A 173 0.77 1.30 11.47
CA ASN A 173 2.18 0.90 11.52
C ASN A 173 2.83 1.08 10.14
N ALA A 174 3.57 2.16 9.95
CA ALA A 174 4.28 2.48 8.71
C ALA A 174 5.45 1.52 8.37
N MET A 175 5.76 0.58 9.25
CA MET A 175 6.81 -0.44 9.06
C MET A 175 6.24 -1.85 8.96
N VAL A 176 4.93 -2.01 8.77
CA VAL A 176 4.21 -3.29 8.81
C VAL A 176 4.72 -4.30 7.78
N GLY A 177 5.31 -3.84 6.68
CA GLY A 177 5.84 -4.72 5.63
C GLY A 177 6.84 -5.76 6.15
N ARG A 178 7.76 -5.38 7.04
CA ARG A 178 8.73 -6.30 7.68
C ARG A 178 8.09 -7.32 8.63
N GLU A 179 6.84 -7.08 9.04
CA GLU A 179 6.10 -7.88 10.01
C GLU A 179 5.13 -8.87 9.34
N LEU A 180 5.06 -8.92 8.00
CA LEU A 180 4.07 -9.74 7.29
C LEU A 180 4.16 -11.23 7.65
N TYR A 181 5.38 -11.78 7.87
CA TYR A 181 5.51 -13.18 8.27
C TYR A 181 4.88 -13.46 9.65
N PRO A 182 5.27 -12.78 10.74
CA PRO A 182 4.66 -13.01 12.04
C PRO A 182 3.16 -12.70 12.06
N LEU A 183 2.68 -11.66 11.36
CA LEU A 183 1.26 -11.32 11.30
C LEU A 183 0.42 -12.44 10.65
N LEU A 184 0.87 -12.98 9.52
CA LEU A 184 0.18 -14.09 8.86
C LEU A 184 0.26 -15.37 9.69
N HIS A 185 1.40 -15.66 10.32
CA HIS A 185 1.57 -16.82 11.18
C HIS A 185 0.64 -16.76 12.41
N GLU A 186 0.59 -15.62 13.10
CA GLU A 186 -0.30 -15.42 14.25
C GLU A 186 -1.78 -15.48 13.85
N SER A 187 -2.10 -15.07 12.60
CA SER A 187 -3.44 -15.20 12.04
C SER A 187 -3.80 -16.64 11.60
N GLY A 188 -2.86 -17.58 11.78
CA GLY A 188 -3.05 -19.00 11.52
C GLY A 188 -2.97 -19.41 10.05
N PHE A 189 -2.34 -18.61 9.18
CA PHE A 189 -2.04 -19.03 7.81
C PHE A 189 -0.86 -20.00 7.78
N ASP A 190 -0.89 -20.92 6.81
CA ASP A 190 0.13 -21.91 6.55
C ASP A 190 0.94 -21.56 5.28
N SER A 191 2.06 -22.29 5.07
CA SER A 191 2.88 -22.19 3.86
C SER A 191 3.28 -20.75 3.50
N ILE A 192 3.53 -19.92 4.52
CA ILE A 192 3.82 -18.49 4.37
C ILE A 192 5.15 -18.30 3.65
N ARG A 193 5.11 -17.49 2.58
CA ARG A 193 6.31 -17.06 1.83
C ARG A 193 6.30 -15.54 1.76
N VAL A 194 7.40 -14.92 2.17
CA VAL A 194 7.60 -13.48 2.10
C VAL A 194 8.76 -13.18 1.17
N SER A 195 8.56 -12.24 0.23
CA SER A 195 9.62 -11.77 -0.67
C SER A 195 9.76 -10.25 -0.55
N PRO A 196 10.96 -9.76 -0.15
CA PRO A 196 11.28 -8.35 -0.26
C PRO A 196 11.28 -7.90 -1.72
N ARG A 197 10.69 -6.73 -1.98
CA ARG A 197 10.61 -6.07 -3.28
C ARG A 197 11.32 -4.73 -3.16
N MET A 198 12.62 -4.72 -3.43
CA MET A 198 13.44 -3.53 -3.26
C MET A 198 13.40 -2.66 -4.51
N VAL A 199 13.02 -1.41 -4.32
CA VAL A 199 13.20 -0.35 -5.29
C VAL A 199 14.60 0.25 -5.08
N TYR A 200 15.41 0.28 -6.13
CA TYR A 200 16.68 0.99 -6.19
C TYR A 200 16.62 2.02 -7.30
N VAL A 201 16.84 3.27 -6.97
CA VAL A 201 16.69 4.43 -7.86
C VAL A 201 18.00 5.19 -7.93
N ASP A 202 18.44 5.42 -9.15
CA ASP A 202 19.55 6.33 -9.50
C ASP A 202 19.22 7.06 -10.83
N SER A 203 20.09 7.93 -11.29
CA SER A 203 19.86 8.74 -12.48
C SER A 203 19.74 7.94 -13.80
N SER A 204 20.13 6.65 -13.81
CA SER A 204 19.93 5.77 -14.97
C SER A 204 18.47 5.32 -15.13
N LYS A 205 17.61 5.59 -14.12
CA LYS A 205 16.20 5.22 -14.07
C LYS A 205 15.29 6.44 -13.91
N PRO A 206 15.24 7.34 -14.91
CA PRO A 206 14.55 8.63 -14.77
C PRO A 206 13.05 8.50 -14.42
N GLU A 207 12.38 7.44 -14.88
CA GLU A 207 10.98 7.18 -14.54
C GLU A 207 10.79 6.88 -13.04
N LEU A 208 11.72 6.12 -12.43
CA LEU A 208 11.69 5.85 -10.98
C LEU A 208 12.12 7.09 -10.18
N VAL A 209 13.07 7.87 -10.68
CA VAL A 209 13.45 9.16 -10.05
C VAL A 209 12.23 10.07 -9.95
N GLU A 210 11.53 10.27 -11.05
CA GLU A 210 10.36 11.16 -11.08
C GLU A 210 9.14 10.52 -10.40
N GLY A 211 8.79 9.29 -10.74
CA GLY A 211 7.56 8.63 -10.27
C GLY A 211 7.67 8.18 -8.82
N PHE A 212 8.74 7.51 -8.43
CA PHE A 212 8.86 6.96 -7.08
C PHE A 212 9.51 7.93 -6.10
N THR A 213 10.75 8.39 -6.37
CA THR A 213 11.49 9.21 -5.39
C THR A 213 10.80 10.56 -5.15
N LYS A 214 10.44 11.29 -6.22
CA LYS A 214 9.83 12.62 -6.09
C LYS A 214 8.32 12.56 -5.81
N LYS A 215 7.54 12.00 -6.75
CA LYS A 215 6.07 12.09 -6.72
C LYS A 215 5.42 11.14 -5.73
N THR A 216 6.07 10.03 -5.39
CA THR A 216 5.51 9.06 -4.43
C THR A 216 6.10 9.28 -3.05
N PHE A 217 7.38 8.95 -2.83
CA PHE A 217 7.95 8.89 -1.50
C PHE A 217 8.14 10.29 -0.89
N THR A 218 8.89 11.17 -1.57
CA THR A 218 9.14 12.53 -1.03
C THR A 218 7.85 13.32 -0.88
N ALA A 219 6.94 13.25 -1.85
CA ALA A 219 5.63 13.92 -1.77
C ALA A 219 4.77 13.40 -0.60
N MET A 220 4.82 12.10 -0.30
CA MET A 220 4.16 11.52 0.87
C MET A 220 4.73 12.09 2.18
N ILE A 221 6.05 12.15 2.33
CA ILE A 221 6.68 12.73 3.51
C ILE A 221 6.36 14.23 3.61
N GLU A 222 6.41 14.97 2.51
CA GLU A 222 6.03 16.39 2.48
C GLU A 222 4.56 16.61 2.90
N GLY A 223 3.67 15.68 2.56
CA GLY A 223 2.25 15.73 2.90
C GLY A 223 1.95 15.76 4.40
N VAL A 224 2.85 15.26 5.25
CA VAL A 224 2.69 15.29 6.71
C VAL A 224 3.32 16.51 7.38
N ARG A 225 3.76 17.50 6.62
CA ARG A 225 4.43 18.73 7.11
C ARG A 225 3.64 19.43 8.22
N GLU A 226 2.38 19.77 7.92
CA GLU A 226 1.57 20.53 8.88
C GLU A 226 1.29 19.76 10.18
N PRO A 227 0.79 18.52 10.15
CA PRO A 227 0.56 17.77 11.39
C PRO A 227 1.85 17.53 12.17
N ALA A 228 2.99 17.26 11.52
CA ALA A 228 4.27 17.04 12.19
C ALA A 228 4.77 18.29 12.94
N ILE A 229 4.66 19.46 12.31
CA ILE A 229 5.09 20.74 12.93
C ILE A 229 4.10 21.16 14.03
N LYS A 230 2.79 21.09 13.77
CA LYS A 230 1.75 21.48 14.75
C LYS A 230 1.75 20.62 16.02
N SER A 231 2.08 19.34 15.89
CA SER A 231 2.19 18.42 17.04
C SER A 231 3.52 18.55 17.80
N GLY A 232 4.46 19.35 17.30
CA GLY A 232 5.77 19.55 17.94
C GLY A 232 6.74 18.36 17.80
N ILE A 233 6.44 17.40 16.91
CA ILE A 233 7.33 16.24 16.65
C ILE A 233 8.66 16.72 16.07
N ILE A 234 8.65 17.77 15.25
CA ILE A 234 9.82 18.31 14.58
C ILE A 234 9.74 19.83 14.45
N GLN A 235 10.91 20.49 14.47
CA GLN A 235 11.01 21.91 14.15
C GLN A 235 10.87 22.13 12.63
N GLN A 236 10.19 23.20 12.24
CA GLN A 236 9.90 23.52 10.83
C GLN A 236 11.15 23.55 9.96
N ASN A 237 12.22 24.23 10.40
CA ASN A 237 13.47 24.35 9.64
C ASN A 237 14.16 22.99 9.41
N ILE A 238 14.07 22.06 10.36
CA ILE A 238 14.62 20.70 10.24
C ILE A 238 13.78 19.90 9.23
N PHE A 239 12.44 19.98 9.32
CA PHE A 239 11.55 19.29 8.40
C PHE A 239 11.76 19.76 6.95
N GLU A 240 11.77 21.09 6.75
CA GLU A 240 11.98 21.69 5.41
C GLU A 240 13.35 21.36 4.82
N LYS A 241 14.40 21.31 5.68
CA LYS A 241 15.71 20.81 5.26
C LYS A 241 15.61 19.34 4.85
N GLY A 242 14.93 18.50 5.64
CA GLY A 242 14.75 17.08 5.33
C GLY A 242 14.08 16.84 3.99
N ILE A 243 13.04 17.60 3.67
CA ILE A 243 12.36 17.52 2.37
C ILE A 243 13.29 17.93 1.23
N ARG A 244 14.03 19.03 1.36
CA ARG A 244 15.05 19.42 0.35
C ARG A 244 16.11 18.34 0.17
N ASP A 245 16.56 17.72 1.25
CA ASP A 245 17.58 16.68 1.21
C ASP A 245 17.03 15.38 0.57
N LEU A 246 15.74 15.05 0.74
CA LEU A 246 15.08 13.96 0.01
C LEU A 246 15.02 14.27 -1.50
N TYR A 247 14.64 15.48 -1.90
CA TYR A 247 14.70 15.87 -3.31
C TYR A 247 16.12 15.83 -3.87
N ARG A 248 17.15 16.15 -3.06
CA ARG A 248 18.57 16.07 -3.45
C ARG A 248 19.00 14.64 -3.84
N THR A 249 18.36 13.61 -3.26
CA THR A 249 18.63 12.20 -3.64
C THR A 249 18.18 11.86 -5.06
N ALA A 250 17.39 12.71 -5.69
CA ALA A 250 16.89 12.58 -7.06
C ALA A 250 17.78 13.28 -8.12
N GLU A 251 18.92 13.87 -7.70
CA GLU A 251 19.89 14.49 -8.60
C GLU A 251 20.79 13.43 -9.27
N LEU A 252 21.68 13.89 -10.20
CA LEU A 252 22.49 12.99 -11.04
C LEU A 252 23.37 12.00 -10.26
N ASP A 253 23.88 12.40 -9.10
CA ASP A 253 24.73 11.59 -8.22
C ASP A 253 23.95 11.02 -7.02
N GLY A 254 22.64 11.20 -7.01
CA GLY A 254 21.76 10.73 -5.93
C GLY A 254 21.35 9.26 -6.10
N VAL A 255 21.07 8.64 -4.95
CA VAL A 255 20.52 7.27 -4.88
C VAL A 255 19.41 7.22 -3.86
N PHE A 256 18.35 6.49 -4.15
CA PHE A 256 17.26 6.22 -3.21
C PHE A 256 16.87 4.75 -3.23
N CYS A 257 16.73 4.14 -2.06
CA CYS A 257 16.30 2.76 -1.89
C CYS A 257 15.14 2.66 -0.91
N TYR A 258 14.24 1.72 -1.20
CA TYR A 258 13.09 1.42 -0.35
C TYR A 258 12.65 -0.04 -0.55
N THR A 259 12.11 -0.67 0.50
CA THR A 259 11.66 -2.06 0.41
C THR A 259 10.16 -2.16 0.68
N PHE A 260 9.45 -2.76 -0.26
CA PHE A 260 8.14 -3.35 -0.05
C PHE A 260 8.29 -4.83 0.30
N PHE A 261 7.28 -5.39 0.91
CA PHE A 261 7.24 -6.83 1.17
C PHE A 261 5.95 -7.40 0.59
N LYS A 262 6.09 -8.51 -0.14
CA LYS A 262 4.96 -9.30 -0.63
C LYS A 262 4.95 -10.63 0.10
N ALA A 263 3.83 -10.93 0.74
CA ALA A 263 3.61 -12.19 1.43
C ALA A 263 2.47 -12.97 0.79
N ILE A 264 2.59 -14.29 0.74
CA ILE A 264 1.54 -15.21 0.34
C ILE A 264 1.41 -16.25 1.45
N GLY A 265 0.17 -16.45 1.94
CA GLY A 265 -0.18 -17.50 2.91
C GLY A 265 -1.34 -18.32 2.42
N THR A 266 -1.47 -19.57 2.90
CA THR A 266 -2.55 -20.50 2.55
C THR A 266 -3.47 -20.73 3.76
N LYS A 267 -4.80 -20.85 3.54
CA LYS A 267 -5.77 -21.24 4.57
C LYS A 267 -5.76 -22.73 4.82
#